data_3d70b90e855d6fc600bb14c707a3b0d7
#
_entry.id   3d70b90e855d6fc600bb14c707a3b0d7
#
_cell.length_a   1.000
_cell.length_b   1.000
_cell.length_c   1.000
_cell.angle_alpha   90.00
_cell.angle_beta   90.00
_cell.angle_gamma   90.00
#
_symmetry.space_group_name_H-M   'P 1'
#
loop_
_entity.id
_entity.type
_entity.pdbx_description
1 polymer ?
#
loop_
_entity_poly.entity_id
_entity_poly.type
_entity_poly.pdbx_seq_one_letter_code
_entity_poly.pdbx_strand_id
1 'polypeptide(L)'
;MGSAFANFAANKELKDRILFTMVMFFVFRLGVHIPVPGVDTSILESLFSSGNLFGFLDLFSGGALSKFSLFAMSITPYINSSIIMQLLTSVIPTLEEWRKDGQEGYKKIQKVTRYFTIFLAVVQAFGMTYALRINHALVDNSWLYFGFIIVVLTAGTCLLMWIGEQITEHGIGNGISLIIFCGIVARFPEAISTVIEYLKIGTISPFQLLLFVIIALGMILMVIEVNEGQRRVSIQYAKRVVGRKMYGGHSTFLPLKVNQAGVIPVSYTHLR
;
A
#
# COMPACT_ATOMS: atom_id res chain seq x y z
N MET A 1 29.80 3.38 -9.11
CA MET A 1 28.97 3.04 -7.92
C MET A 1 29.47 3.65 -6.61
N GLY A 2 30.78 3.80 -6.37
CA GLY A 2 31.31 4.40 -5.12
C GLY A 2 30.95 5.86 -4.87
N SER A 3 30.81 6.69 -5.90
CA SER A 3 30.44 8.12 -5.76
C SER A 3 28.97 8.33 -5.34
N ALA A 4 28.06 7.45 -5.79
CA ALA A 4 26.64 7.54 -5.41
C ALA A 4 26.44 7.18 -3.93
N PHE A 5 27.13 6.16 -3.41
CA PHE A 5 27.12 5.80 -1.99
C PHE A 5 27.79 6.87 -1.11
N ALA A 6 28.86 7.50 -1.59
CA ALA A 6 29.53 8.59 -0.87
C ALA A 6 28.64 9.83 -0.80
N ASN A 7 27.95 10.19 -1.87
CA ASN A 7 26.97 11.29 -1.90
C ASN A 7 25.73 10.99 -1.04
N PHE A 8 25.27 9.75 -1.01
CA PHE A 8 24.21 9.27 -0.12
C PHE A 8 24.63 9.41 1.35
N ALA A 9 25.87 9.02 1.68
CA ALA A 9 26.41 9.14 3.03
C ALA A 9 26.66 10.59 3.48
N ALA A 10 26.83 11.52 2.57
CA ALA A 10 27.09 12.92 2.85
C ALA A 10 25.79 13.74 3.08
N ASN A 11 24.63 13.30 2.59
CA ASN A 11 23.38 14.04 2.72
C ASN A 11 22.67 13.70 4.03
N LYS A 12 22.78 14.58 5.03
CA LYS A 12 22.19 14.39 6.36
C LYS A 12 20.66 14.33 6.30
N GLU A 13 20.00 15.16 5.48
CA GLU A 13 18.54 15.18 5.37
C GLU A 13 18.00 13.85 4.86
N LEU A 14 18.66 13.24 3.88
CA LEU A 14 18.25 11.93 3.35
C LEU A 14 18.41 10.82 4.38
N LYS A 15 19.46 10.86 5.20
CA LYS A 15 19.65 9.91 6.31
C LYS A 15 18.54 10.03 7.35
N ASP A 16 18.21 11.26 7.74
CA ASP A 16 17.19 11.52 8.75
C ASP A 16 15.81 11.00 8.25
N ARG A 17 15.48 11.23 6.98
CA ARG A 17 14.25 10.72 6.36
C ARG A 17 14.20 9.20 6.30
N ILE A 18 15.31 8.54 5.96
CA ILE A 18 15.39 7.07 5.94
C ILE A 18 15.28 6.51 7.35
N LEU A 19 16.01 7.08 8.31
CA LEU A 19 15.97 6.65 9.70
C LEU A 19 14.55 6.78 10.26
N PHE A 20 13.88 7.90 10.00
CA PHE A 20 12.49 8.11 10.39
C PHE A 20 11.56 7.04 9.82
N THR A 21 11.70 6.73 8.51
CA THR A 21 10.92 5.68 7.85
C THR A 21 11.14 4.32 8.49
N MET A 22 12.41 3.98 8.81
CA MET A 22 12.73 2.70 9.48
C MET A 22 12.15 2.62 10.89
N VAL A 23 12.17 3.72 11.65
CA VAL A 23 11.53 3.77 12.97
C VAL A 23 10.01 3.56 12.85
N MET A 24 9.36 4.18 11.85
CA MET A 24 7.93 3.99 11.62
C MET A 24 7.59 2.55 11.19
N PHE A 25 8.44 1.90 10.40
CA PHE A 25 8.30 0.48 10.08
C PHE A 25 8.42 -0.40 11.33
N PHE A 26 9.33 -0.08 12.23
CA PHE A 26 9.45 -0.79 13.50
C PHE A 26 8.19 -0.64 14.36
N VAL A 27 7.65 0.58 14.48
CA VAL A 27 6.38 0.84 15.17
C VAL A 27 5.22 0.06 14.54
N PHE A 28 5.13 0.05 13.20
CA PHE A 28 4.15 -0.75 12.49
C PHE A 28 4.30 -2.25 12.83
N ARG A 29 5.53 -2.76 12.80
CA ARG A 29 5.80 -4.18 13.12
C ARG A 29 5.44 -4.54 14.55
N LEU A 30 5.70 -3.67 15.51
CA LEU A 30 5.26 -3.86 16.90
C LEU A 30 3.74 -3.99 16.98
N GLY A 31 3.00 -3.10 16.34
CA GLY A 31 1.53 -3.13 16.36
C GLY A 31 0.91 -4.38 15.71
N VAL A 32 1.57 -4.97 14.71
CA VAL A 32 1.17 -6.26 14.11
C VAL A 32 1.26 -7.41 15.13
N HIS A 33 2.10 -7.30 16.17
CA HIS A 33 2.28 -8.35 17.19
C HIS A 33 1.44 -8.12 18.44
N ILE A 34 0.65 -7.05 18.51
CA ILE A 34 -0.24 -6.79 19.65
C ILE A 34 -1.61 -7.39 19.31
N PRO A 35 -1.96 -8.57 19.84
CA PRO A 35 -3.25 -9.19 19.57
C PRO A 35 -4.38 -8.40 20.23
N VAL A 36 -5.54 -8.37 19.57
CA VAL A 36 -6.76 -7.85 20.20
C VAL A 36 -7.22 -8.84 21.26
N PRO A 37 -7.36 -8.41 22.55
CA PRO A 37 -7.71 -9.34 23.61
C PRO A 37 -9.11 -9.94 23.36
N GLY A 38 -9.30 -11.21 23.76
CA GLY A 38 -10.57 -11.93 23.76
C GLY A 38 -11.01 -12.51 22.42
N VAL A 39 -10.09 -12.69 21.51
CA VAL A 39 -10.31 -13.43 20.27
C VAL A 39 -9.47 -14.72 20.34
N ASP A 40 -10.11 -15.86 20.07
CA ASP A 40 -9.42 -17.14 20.00
C ASP A 40 -8.70 -17.27 18.66
N THR A 41 -7.37 -17.15 18.71
CA THR A 41 -6.51 -17.21 17.53
C THR A 41 -6.43 -18.60 16.92
N SER A 42 -6.73 -19.68 17.68
CA SER A 42 -6.67 -21.05 17.18
C SER A 42 -7.76 -21.33 16.13
N ILE A 43 -8.94 -20.77 16.35
CA ILE A 43 -10.05 -20.86 15.39
C ILE A 43 -9.72 -20.07 14.13
N LEU A 44 -9.08 -18.90 14.28
CA LEU A 44 -8.64 -18.09 13.15
C LEU A 44 -7.58 -18.83 12.32
N GLU A 45 -6.57 -19.40 12.92
CA GLU A 45 -5.53 -20.14 12.21
C GLU A 45 -6.13 -21.28 11.36
N SER A 46 -7.16 -21.96 11.84
CA SER A 46 -7.86 -22.98 11.07
C SER A 46 -8.61 -22.43 9.85
N LEU A 47 -9.16 -21.23 9.94
CA LEU A 47 -9.83 -20.53 8.84
C LEU A 47 -8.84 -20.01 7.79
N PHE A 48 -7.64 -19.60 8.21
CA PHE A 48 -6.59 -19.09 7.31
C PHE A 48 -5.75 -20.21 6.66
N SER A 49 -5.58 -21.36 7.32
CA SER A 49 -4.81 -22.49 6.80
C SER A 49 -5.46 -23.21 5.61
N SER A 50 -6.76 -23.02 5.40
CA SER A 50 -7.51 -23.69 4.33
C SER A 50 -7.28 -23.12 2.91
N GLY A 51 -6.23 -22.30 2.68
CA GLY A 51 -5.88 -21.78 1.34
C GLY A 51 -6.91 -20.80 0.76
N ASN A 52 -7.78 -20.23 1.58
CA ASN A 52 -8.89 -19.38 1.19
C ASN A 52 -8.46 -17.92 0.90
N LEU A 53 -9.39 -17.14 0.35
CA LEU A 53 -9.26 -15.70 0.09
C LEU A 53 -8.69 -14.90 1.28
N PHE A 54 -8.97 -15.34 2.50
CA PHE A 54 -8.46 -14.73 3.74
C PHE A 54 -6.94 -14.81 3.86
N GLY A 55 -6.31 -15.92 3.46
CA GLY A 55 -4.85 -16.05 3.43
C GLY A 55 -4.19 -15.05 2.48
N PHE A 56 -4.83 -14.77 1.33
CA PHE A 56 -4.37 -13.76 0.39
C PHE A 56 -4.48 -12.34 0.97
N LEU A 57 -5.58 -12.01 1.65
CA LEU A 57 -5.74 -10.73 2.33
C LEU A 57 -4.71 -10.54 3.45
N ASP A 58 -4.34 -11.62 4.13
CA ASP A 58 -3.35 -11.58 5.20
C ASP A 58 -1.93 -11.27 4.70
N LEU A 59 -1.62 -11.58 3.43
CA LEU A 59 -0.34 -11.17 2.82
C LEU A 59 -0.17 -9.64 2.83
N PHE A 60 -1.22 -8.88 2.55
CA PHE A 60 -1.17 -7.41 2.56
C PHE A 60 -1.16 -6.83 3.97
N SER A 61 -1.66 -7.57 4.95
CA SER A 61 -1.65 -7.14 6.35
C SER A 61 -0.32 -7.47 7.07
N GLY A 62 0.57 -8.24 6.41
CA GLY A 62 1.83 -8.67 7.01
C GLY A 62 1.68 -9.65 8.18
N GLY A 63 0.60 -10.46 8.19
CA GLY A 63 0.28 -11.41 9.24
C GLY A 63 -0.53 -10.79 10.39
N ALA A 64 -1.03 -9.56 10.22
CA ALA A 64 -1.83 -8.90 11.25
C ALA A 64 -3.25 -9.48 11.34
N LEU A 65 -3.80 -9.96 10.22
CA LEU A 65 -5.14 -10.52 10.16
C LEU A 65 -5.18 -11.94 10.76
N SER A 66 -4.24 -12.79 10.44
CA SER A 66 -4.16 -14.16 10.99
C SER A 66 -3.96 -14.18 12.50
N LYS A 67 -3.22 -13.21 13.05
CA LYS A 67 -3.01 -13.02 14.49
C LYS A 67 -4.10 -12.18 15.15
N PHE A 68 -5.07 -11.69 14.40
CA PHE A 68 -6.08 -10.73 14.83
C PHE A 68 -5.51 -9.61 15.71
N SER A 69 -4.48 -8.95 15.18
CA SER A 69 -3.78 -7.88 15.89
C SER A 69 -4.51 -6.54 15.77
N LEU A 70 -4.01 -5.55 16.50
CA LEU A 70 -4.48 -4.17 16.43
C LEU A 70 -4.60 -3.66 14.97
N PHE A 71 -3.72 -4.14 14.08
CA PHE A 71 -3.70 -3.79 12.66
C PHE A 71 -4.34 -4.85 11.75
N ALA A 72 -5.25 -5.69 12.27
CA ALA A 72 -5.89 -6.75 11.50
C ALA A 72 -6.59 -6.24 10.24
N MET A 73 -7.22 -5.07 10.27
CA MET A 73 -7.86 -4.46 9.10
C MET A 73 -6.86 -3.81 8.13
N SER A 74 -5.57 -3.76 8.55
CA SER A 74 -4.52 -3.11 7.75
C SER A 74 -4.89 -1.68 7.35
N ILE A 75 -4.42 -1.21 6.19
CA ILE A 75 -4.72 0.10 5.61
C ILE A 75 -5.88 0.04 4.60
N THR A 76 -6.55 -1.12 4.49
CA THR A 76 -7.63 -1.38 3.53
C THR A 76 -8.77 -0.36 3.58
N PRO A 77 -9.29 0.07 4.75
CA PRO A 77 -10.35 1.08 4.82
C PRO A 77 -9.92 2.41 4.20
N TYR A 78 -8.66 2.81 4.39
CA TYR A 78 -8.13 4.04 3.80
C TYR A 78 -7.97 3.93 2.28
N ILE A 79 -7.49 2.79 1.77
CA ILE A 79 -7.37 2.58 0.33
C ILE A 79 -8.75 2.67 -0.32
N ASN A 80 -9.75 1.96 0.22
CA ASN A 80 -11.13 2.00 -0.28
C ASN A 80 -11.70 3.42 -0.25
N SER A 81 -11.51 4.13 0.87
CA SER A 81 -11.92 5.53 1.02
C SER A 81 -11.29 6.44 -0.02
N SER A 82 -9.97 6.33 -0.20
CA SER A 82 -9.22 7.14 -1.16
C SER A 82 -9.70 6.92 -2.60
N ILE A 83 -9.99 5.68 -2.95
CA ILE A 83 -10.49 5.32 -4.27
C ILE A 83 -11.89 5.86 -4.49
N ILE A 84 -12.81 5.66 -3.53
CA ILE A 84 -14.18 6.19 -3.61
C ILE A 84 -14.14 7.71 -3.74
N MET A 85 -13.32 8.39 -2.94
CA MET A 85 -13.17 9.84 -3.01
C MET A 85 -12.61 10.29 -4.36
N GLN A 86 -11.65 9.56 -4.94
CA GLN A 86 -11.13 9.86 -6.27
C GLN A 86 -12.20 9.76 -7.35
N LEU A 87 -13.09 8.77 -7.26
CA LEU A 87 -14.23 8.65 -8.17
C LEU A 87 -15.26 9.76 -7.94
N LEU A 88 -15.57 10.06 -6.69
CA LEU A 88 -16.51 11.12 -6.34
C LEU A 88 -16.02 12.51 -6.80
N THR A 89 -14.72 12.76 -6.84
CA THR A 89 -14.17 14.01 -7.39
C THR A 89 -14.42 14.18 -8.88
N SER A 90 -14.76 13.12 -9.60
CA SER A 90 -15.10 13.18 -11.03
C SER A 90 -16.62 13.35 -11.27
N VAL A 91 -17.45 13.09 -10.24
CA VAL A 91 -18.92 13.10 -10.33
C VAL A 91 -19.54 14.31 -9.63
N ILE A 92 -18.96 14.71 -8.49
CA ILE A 92 -19.51 15.79 -7.67
C ILE A 92 -18.82 17.12 -8.05
N PRO A 93 -19.57 18.12 -8.56
CA PRO A 93 -18.98 19.39 -9.01
C PRO A 93 -18.16 20.12 -7.94
N THR A 94 -18.62 20.14 -6.70
CA THR A 94 -17.93 20.79 -5.59
C THR A 94 -16.56 20.15 -5.31
N LEU A 95 -16.44 18.82 -5.43
CA LEU A 95 -15.17 18.12 -5.24
C LEU A 95 -14.25 18.33 -6.45
N GLU A 96 -14.81 18.47 -7.65
CA GLU A 96 -14.06 18.83 -8.86
C GLU A 96 -13.47 20.24 -8.74
N GLU A 97 -14.23 21.21 -8.23
CA GLU A 97 -13.75 22.56 -7.95
C GLU A 97 -12.56 22.50 -6.95
N TRP A 98 -12.69 21.79 -5.84
CA TRP A 98 -11.58 21.64 -4.89
C TRP A 98 -10.34 21.03 -5.55
N ARG A 99 -10.51 20.08 -6.46
CA ARG A 99 -9.38 19.52 -7.19
C ARG A 99 -8.67 20.55 -8.08
N LYS A 100 -9.40 21.56 -8.60
CA LYS A 100 -8.87 22.67 -9.40
C LYS A 100 -8.18 23.75 -8.54
N ASP A 101 -8.54 23.88 -7.26
CA ASP A 101 -7.97 24.84 -6.30
C ASP A 101 -6.52 24.52 -5.89
N GLY A 102 -5.87 23.51 -6.47
CA GLY A 102 -4.49 23.16 -6.21
C GLY A 102 -4.26 22.61 -4.79
N GLN A 103 -3.23 23.10 -4.09
CA GLN A 103 -2.83 22.51 -2.80
C GLN A 103 -3.86 22.68 -1.69
N GLU A 104 -4.60 23.77 -1.65
CA GLU A 104 -5.63 23.98 -0.62
C GLU A 104 -6.82 23.04 -0.82
N GLY A 105 -7.27 22.89 -2.05
CA GLY A 105 -8.32 21.95 -2.38
C GLY A 105 -7.92 20.50 -2.11
N TYR A 106 -6.68 20.14 -2.39
CA TYR A 106 -6.15 18.83 -2.06
C TYR A 106 -6.19 18.52 -0.55
N LYS A 107 -5.83 19.49 0.30
CA LYS A 107 -5.96 19.35 1.76
C LYS A 107 -7.40 19.14 2.22
N LYS A 108 -8.38 19.82 1.59
CA LYS A 108 -9.81 19.62 1.88
C LYS A 108 -10.25 18.20 1.51
N ILE A 109 -9.89 17.72 0.32
CA ILE A 109 -10.18 16.36 -0.13
C ILE A 109 -9.56 15.33 0.81
N GLN A 110 -8.28 15.50 1.20
CA GLN A 110 -7.63 14.62 2.17
C GLN A 110 -8.38 14.57 3.51
N LYS A 111 -8.82 15.73 4.02
CA LYS A 111 -9.58 15.78 5.28
C LYS A 111 -10.89 14.99 5.19
N VAL A 112 -11.62 15.12 4.09
CA VAL A 112 -12.86 14.35 3.87
C VAL A 112 -12.54 12.86 3.74
N THR A 113 -11.48 12.50 3.02
CA THR A 113 -11.01 11.11 2.89
C THR A 113 -10.73 10.49 4.26
N ARG A 114 -10.09 11.22 5.19
CA ARG A 114 -9.83 10.74 6.56
C ARG A 114 -11.14 10.42 7.31
N TYR A 115 -12.11 11.31 7.29
CA TYR A 115 -13.40 11.07 7.95
C TYR A 115 -14.13 9.88 7.32
N PHE A 116 -14.11 9.79 6.01
CA PHE A 116 -14.72 8.67 5.30
C PHE A 116 -14.00 7.35 5.58
N THR A 117 -12.67 7.38 5.76
CA THR A 117 -11.88 6.22 6.21
C THR A 117 -12.34 5.72 7.57
N ILE A 118 -12.54 6.62 8.54
CA ILE A 118 -13.01 6.24 9.88
C ILE A 118 -14.40 5.59 9.80
N PHE A 119 -15.30 6.17 9.01
CA PHE A 119 -16.64 5.60 8.78
C PHE A 119 -16.55 4.18 8.19
N LEU A 120 -15.77 4.00 7.11
CA LEU A 120 -15.56 2.69 6.50
C LEU A 120 -14.87 1.70 7.45
N ALA A 121 -13.93 2.18 8.26
CA ALA A 121 -13.25 1.35 9.25
C ALA A 121 -14.24 0.80 10.29
N VAL A 122 -15.16 1.61 10.80
CA VAL A 122 -16.22 1.17 11.72
C VAL A 122 -17.11 0.11 11.06
N VAL A 123 -17.55 0.35 9.83
CA VAL A 123 -18.39 -0.61 9.08
C VAL A 123 -17.66 -1.93 8.84
N GLN A 124 -16.41 -1.89 8.44
CA GLN A 124 -15.60 -3.10 8.22
C GLN A 124 -15.28 -3.82 9.53
N ALA A 125 -14.94 -3.08 10.60
CA ALA A 125 -14.72 -3.64 11.93
C ALA A 125 -15.98 -4.34 12.46
N PHE A 126 -17.16 -3.74 12.26
CA PHE A 126 -18.44 -4.37 12.60
C PHE A 126 -18.62 -5.69 11.84
N GLY A 127 -18.45 -5.69 10.53
CA GLY A 127 -18.59 -6.90 9.70
C GLY A 127 -17.62 -8.00 10.11
N MET A 128 -16.34 -7.64 10.37
CA MET A 128 -15.32 -8.60 10.80
C MET A 128 -15.61 -9.18 12.19
N THR A 129 -15.96 -8.34 13.16
CA THR A 129 -16.31 -8.78 14.52
C THR A 129 -17.57 -9.64 14.53
N TYR A 130 -18.55 -9.31 13.67
CA TYR A 130 -19.76 -10.12 13.49
C TYR A 130 -19.45 -11.50 12.89
N ALA A 131 -18.56 -11.57 11.92
CA ALA A 131 -18.08 -12.84 11.35
C ALA A 131 -17.39 -13.71 12.41
N LEU A 132 -16.56 -13.12 13.28
CA LEU A 132 -15.94 -13.84 14.40
C LEU A 132 -16.97 -14.38 15.38
N ARG A 133 -18.01 -13.62 15.66
CA ARG A 133 -19.11 -14.02 16.56
C ARG A 133 -19.85 -15.24 16.02
N ILE A 134 -20.16 -15.27 14.72
CA ILE A 134 -20.82 -16.43 14.07
C ILE A 134 -19.95 -17.67 14.13
N ASN A 135 -18.65 -17.52 13.95
CA ASN A 135 -17.68 -18.64 14.00
C ASN A 135 -17.26 -19.03 15.43
N HIS A 136 -17.90 -18.49 16.45
CA HIS A 136 -17.60 -18.75 17.86
C HIS A 136 -16.15 -18.48 18.25
N ALA A 137 -15.47 -17.57 17.54
CA ALA A 137 -14.08 -17.17 17.79
C ALA A 137 -13.94 -16.09 18.87
N LEU A 138 -15.04 -15.61 19.45
CA LEU A 138 -15.03 -14.67 20.55
C LEU A 138 -15.09 -15.42 21.88
N VAL A 139 -14.20 -15.05 22.81
CA VAL A 139 -14.18 -15.61 24.19
C VAL A 139 -15.42 -15.17 24.97
N ASP A 140 -15.86 -13.93 24.79
CA ASP A 140 -17.06 -13.37 25.40
C ASP A 140 -18.03 -12.84 24.34
N ASN A 141 -19.28 -13.33 24.37
CA ASN A 141 -20.35 -12.95 23.45
C ASN A 141 -21.13 -11.69 23.89
N SER A 142 -20.65 -10.97 24.91
CA SER A 142 -21.25 -9.72 25.38
C SER A 142 -21.23 -8.63 24.30
N TRP A 143 -22.33 -7.84 24.22
CA TRP A 143 -22.41 -6.68 23.35
C TRP A 143 -21.38 -5.58 23.67
N LEU A 144 -21.00 -5.47 24.95
CA LEU A 144 -19.93 -4.56 25.38
C LEU A 144 -18.60 -4.96 24.78
N TYR A 145 -18.31 -6.26 24.80
CA TYR A 145 -17.07 -6.79 24.24
C TYR A 145 -17.03 -6.66 22.72
N PHE A 146 -18.15 -6.90 22.05
CA PHE A 146 -18.31 -6.66 20.62
C PHE A 146 -17.99 -5.20 20.25
N GLY A 147 -18.56 -4.25 20.98
CA GLY A 147 -18.27 -2.82 20.78
C GLY A 147 -16.80 -2.45 21.03
N PHE A 148 -16.19 -3.06 22.06
CA PHE A 148 -14.78 -2.85 22.36
C PHE A 148 -13.86 -3.26 21.21
N ILE A 149 -14.08 -4.43 20.61
CA ILE A 149 -13.28 -4.90 19.45
C ILE A 149 -13.41 -3.94 18.28
N ILE A 150 -14.60 -3.46 17.96
CA ILE A 150 -14.82 -2.48 16.88
C ILE A 150 -14.02 -1.21 17.12
N VAL A 151 -14.04 -0.69 18.35
CA VAL A 151 -13.28 0.53 18.69
C VAL A 151 -11.78 0.28 18.56
N VAL A 152 -11.27 -0.85 19.04
CA VAL A 152 -9.85 -1.21 18.97
C VAL A 152 -9.38 -1.33 17.51
N LEU A 153 -10.11 -2.04 16.67
CA LEU A 153 -9.79 -2.19 15.24
C LEU A 153 -9.83 -0.86 14.49
N THR A 154 -10.84 -0.04 14.79
CA THR A 154 -10.96 1.30 14.19
C THR A 154 -9.80 2.20 14.63
N ALA A 155 -9.46 2.18 15.91
CA ALA A 155 -8.30 2.92 16.45
C ALA A 155 -6.98 2.46 15.80
N GLY A 156 -6.81 1.15 15.59
CA GLY A 156 -5.66 0.59 14.88
C GLY A 156 -5.55 1.11 13.45
N THR A 157 -6.66 1.16 12.71
CA THR A 157 -6.69 1.72 11.35
C THR A 157 -6.37 3.21 11.35
N CYS A 158 -6.90 3.99 12.29
CA CYS A 158 -6.58 5.41 12.42
C CYS A 158 -5.09 5.63 12.73
N LEU A 159 -4.51 4.81 13.58
CA LEU A 159 -3.08 4.85 13.89
C LEU A 159 -2.23 4.51 12.66
N LEU A 160 -2.60 3.49 11.88
CA LEU A 160 -1.91 3.14 10.64
C LEU A 160 -1.98 4.26 9.60
N MET A 161 -3.15 4.87 9.44
CA MET A 161 -3.33 6.02 8.55
C MET A 161 -2.41 7.16 8.98
N TRP A 162 -2.36 7.49 10.27
CA TRP A 162 -1.46 8.51 10.81
C TRP A 162 0.01 8.17 10.57
N ILE A 163 0.44 6.93 10.81
CA ILE A 163 1.82 6.47 10.52
C ILE A 163 2.15 6.67 9.03
N GLY A 164 1.22 6.28 8.13
CA GLY A 164 1.40 6.45 6.68
C GLY A 164 1.55 7.90 6.27
N GLU A 165 0.77 8.81 6.87
CA GLU A 165 0.89 10.24 6.64
C GLU A 165 2.22 10.79 7.16
N GLN A 166 2.64 10.40 8.37
CA GLN A 166 3.92 10.83 8.93
C GLN A 166 5.11 10.38 8.06
N ILE A 167 5.07 9.16 7.52
CA ILE A 167 6.10 8.70 6.58
C ILE A 167 6.07 9.55 5.30
N THR A 168 4.90 9.91 4.80
CA THR A 168 4.78 10.73 3.58
C THR A 168 5.32 12.16 3.79
N GLU A 169 5.11 12.74 4.97
CA GLU A 169 5.54 14.12 5.30
C GLU A 169 7.04 14.19 5.66
N HIS A 170 7.51 13.29 6.50
CA HIS A 170 8.85 13.35 7.10
C HIS A 170 9.80 12.26 6.62
N GLY A 171 9.29 11.21 5.99
CA GLY A 171 10.06 10.07 5.48
C GLY A 171 10.38 10.17 4.00
N ILE A 172 10.43 9.01 3.35
CA ILE A 172 10.68 8.85 1.91
C ILE A 172 9.44 8.31 1.21
N GLY A 173 9.11 8.89 0.05
CA GLY A 173 8.07 8.38 -0.84
C GLY A 173 6.65 8.45 -0.27
N ASN A 174 5.80 7.54 -0.73
CA ASN A 174 4.42 7.43 -0.26
C ASN A 174 4.33 6.47 0.92
N GLY A 175 4.05 6.98 2.12
CA GLY A 175 4.04 6.19 3.36
C GLY A 175 3.03 5.04 3.36
N ILE A 176 1.87 5.22 2.73
CA ILE A 176 0.84 4.18 2.62
C ILE A 176 1.34 3.00 1.80
N SER A 177 1.93 3.28 0.63
CA SER A 177 2.53 2.24 -0.22
C SER A 177 3.69 1.54 0.49
N LEU A 178 4.47 2.28 1.28
CA LEU A 178 5.57 1.73 2.04
C LEU A 178 5.13 0.84 3.20
N ILE A 179 4.00 1.14 3.86
CA ILE A 179 3.41 0.24 4.88
C ILE A 179 2.97 -1.07 4.24
N ILE A 180 2.29 -1.03 3.09
CA ILE A 180 1.89 -2.23 2.35
C ILE A 180 3.13 -3.05 1.96
N PHE A 181 4.14 -2.39 1.40
CA PHE A 181 5.42 -3.01 1.05
C PHE A 181 6.09 -3.67 2.26
N CYS A 182 6.14 -2.98 3.40
CA CYS A 182 6.68 -3.52 4.64
C CYS A 182 5.91 -4.76 5.12
N GLY A 183 4.57 -4.76 4.99
CA GLY A 183 3.73 -5.91 5.31
C GLY A 183 4.07 -7.13 4.44
N ILE A 184 4.20 -6.95 3.14
CA ILE A 184 4.53 -8.02 2.20
C ILE A 184 5.95 -8.56 2.45
N VAL A 185 6.95 -7.67 2.55
CA VAL A 185 8.36 -8.05 2.75
C VAL A 185 8.57 -8.75 4.09
N ALA A 186 7.81 -8.37 5.11
CA ALA A 186 7.93 -8.96 6.43
C ALA A 186 7.60 -10.47 6.47
N ARG A 187 6.85 -11.00 5.50
CA ARG A 187 6.56 -12.44 5.36
C ARG A 187 7.57 -13.18 4.49
N PHE A 188 8.50 -12.47 3.88
CA PHE A 188 9.49 -13.07 2.99
C PHE A 188 10.38 -14.15 3.69
N PRO A 189 10.87 -13.94 4.93
CA PRO A 189 11.65 -14.95 5.64
C PRO A 189 10.86 -16.25 5.88
N GLU A 190 9.56 -16.14 6.23
CA GLU A 190 8.68 -17.29 6.42
C GLU A 190 8.45 -18.05 5.09
N ALA A 191 8.19 -17.31 4.00
CA ALA A 191 8.03 -17.90 2.68
C ALA A 191 9.30 -18.63 2.22
N ILE A 192 10.49 -18.07 2.48
CA ILE A 192 11.77 -18.71 2.15
C ILE A 192 11.94 -20.01 2.95
N SER A 193 11.65 -20.00 4.26
CA SER A 193 11.76 -21.20 5.11
C SER A 193 10.84 -22.32 4.62
N THR A 194 9.61 -21.98 4.24
CA THR A 194 8.63 -22.94 3.67
C THR A 194 9.11 -23.52 2.35
N VAL A 195 9.69 -22.72 1.46
CA VAL A 195 10.26 -23.19 0.19
C VAL A 195 11.44 -24.16 0.44
N ILE A 196 12.32 -23.83 1.40
CA ILE A 196 13.42 -24.71 1.78
C ILE A 196 12.90 -26.05 2.33
N GLU A 197 11.86 -26.03 3.11
CA GLU A 197 11.23 -27.23 3.64
C GLU A 197 10.62 -28.10 2.52
N TYR A 198 9.90 -27.52 1.59
CA TYR A 198 9.35 -28.22 0.41
C TYR A 198 10.43 -28.82 -0.48
N LEU A 199 11.60 -28.17 -0.60
CA LEU A 199 12.76 -28.74 -1.29
C LEU A 199 13.33 -29.95 -0.56
N LYS A 200 13.41 -29.90 0.77
CA LYS A 200 13.92 -31.02 1.59
C LYS A 200 13.00 -32.25 1.55
N ILE A 201 11.69 -32.03 1.56
CA ILE A 201 10.67 -33.09 1.48
C ILE A 201 10.55 -33.64 0.05
N GLY A 202 11.13 -32.94 -0.95
CA GLY A 202 11.04 -33.37 -2.37
C GLY A 202 9.73 -33.02 -3.05
N THR A 203 8.87 -32.22 -2.42
CA THR A 203 7.60 -31.73 -3.01
C THR A 203 7.85 -30.81 -4.20
N ILE A 204 8.93 -30.04 -4.16
CA ILE A 204 9.35 -29.13 -5.23
C ILE A 204 10.73 -29.56 -5.71
N SER A 205 10.91 -29.71 -7.04
CA SER A 205 12.23 -29.99 -7.59
C SER A 205 13.08 -28.70 -7.68
N PRO A 206 14.42 -28.78 -7.58
CA PRO A 206 15.29 -27.64 -7.75
C PRO A 206 15.11 -26.92 -9.10
N PHE A 207 14.74 -27.67 -10.14
CA PHE A 207 14.45 -27.12 -11.46
C PHE A 207 13.19 -26.25 -11.48
N GLN A 208 12.13 -26.68 -10.79
CA GLN A 208 10.88 -25.90 -10.64
C GLN A 208 11.14 -24.61 -9.87
N LEU A 209 11.97 -24.66 -8.82
CA LEU A 209 12.36 -23.46 -8.09
C LEU A 209 13.16 -22.48 -8.96
N LEU A 210 14.11 -22.98 -9.74
CA LEU A 210 14.87 -22.14 -10.67
C LEU A 210 13.96 -21.46 -11.69
N LEU A 211 13.03 -22.21 -12.27
CA LEU A 211 12.05 -21.69 -13.22
C LEU A 211 11.17 -20.61 -12.60
N PHE A 212 10.69 -20.87 -11.37
CA PHE A 212 9.90 -19.88 -10.61
C PHE A 212 10.66 -18.57 -10.38
N VAL A 213 11.94 -18.65 -9.97
CA VAL A 213 12.78 -17.45 -9.75
C VAL A 213 12.99 -16.68 -11.06
N ILE A 214 13.24 -17.37 -12.18
CA ILE A 214 13.38 -16.72 -13.49
C ILE A 214 12.10 -16.00 -13.89
N ILE A 215 10.94 -16.63 -13.73
CA ILE A 215 9.64 -16.03 -14.03
C ILE A 215 9.40 -14.82 -13.12
N ALA A 216 9.66 -14.95 -11.82
CA ALA A 216 9.49 -13.84 -10.86
C ALA A 216 10.35 -12.63 -11.21
N LEU A 217 11.63 -12.84 -11.53
CA LEU A 217 12.52 -11.78 -11.97
C LEU A 217 12.06 -11.17 -13.30
N GLY A 218 11.62 -11.99 -14.25
CA GLY A 218 11.06 -11.52 -15.52
C GLY A 218 9.83 -10.64 -15.32
N MET A 219 8.92 -11.01 -14.42
CA MET A 219 7.75 -10.18 -14.08
C MET A 219 8.16 -8.85 -13.45
N ILE A 220 9.12 -8.86 -12.53
CA ILE A 220 9.62 -7.62 -11.89
C ILE A 220 10.20 -6.67 -12.95
N LEU A 221 11.05 -7.18 -13.84
CA LEU A 221 11.64 -6.39 -14.92
C LEU A 221 10.56 -5.82 -15.84
N MET A 222 9.59 -6.64 -16.24
CA MET A 222 8.47 -6.20 -17.09
C MET A 222 7.66 -5.08 -16.44
N VAL A 223 7.36 -5.20 -15.14
CA VAL A 223 6.63 -4.17 -14.39
C VAL A 223 7.43 -2.86 -14.33
N ILE A 224 8.74 -2.94 -14.11
CA ILE A 224 9.63 -1.77 -14.09
C ILE A 224 9.63 -1.09 -15.47
N GLU A 225 9.83 -1.85 -16.55
CA GLU A 225 9.86 -1.31 -17.91
C GLU A 225 8.54 -0.63 -18.30
N VAL A 226 7.40 -1.23 -17.95
CA VAL A 226 6.08 -0.63 -18.21
C VAL A 226 5.85 0.66 -17.42
N ASN A 227 6.32 0.72 -16.17
CA ASN A 227 6.15 1.91 -15.33
C ASN A 227 7.12 3.05 -15.71
N GLU A 228 8.35 2.73 -16.11
CA GLU A 228 9.35 3.73 -16.52
C GLU A 228 9.25 4.05 -18.00
N GLY A 229 8.60 3.18 -18.79
CA GLY A 229 8.47 3.30 -20.23
C GLY A 229 7.85 4.64 -20.67
N GLN A 230 8.57 5.36 -21.53
CA GLN A 230 8.15 6.66 -22.07
C GLN A 230 8.19 6.62 -23.59
N ARG A 231 7.08 6.98 -24.22
CA ARG A 231 7.05 7.26 -25.65
C ARG A 231 7.53 8.70 -25.87
N ARG A 232 8.68 8.86 -26.51
CA ARG A 232 9.25 10.17 -26.85
C ARG A 232 8.70 10.63 -28.19
N VAL A 233 7.87 11.68 -28.18
CA VAL A 233 7.36 12.32 -29.41
C VAL A 233 8.24 13.52 -29.69
N SER A 234 8.90 13.53 -30.88
CA SER A 234 9.73 14.66 -31.28
C SER A 234 8.87 15.87 -31.63
N ILE A 235 9.15 17.00 -30.95
CA ILE A 235 8.53 18.29 -31.26
C ILE A 235 9.59 19.18 -31.89
N GLN A 236 9.32 19.70 -33.07
CA GLN A 236 10.15 20.73 -33.70
C GLN A 236 9.58 22.09 -33.39
N TYR A 237 10.34 22.91 -32.69
CA TYR A 237 9.99 24.31 -32.53
C TYR A 237 10.36 25.10 -33.78
N ALA A 238 9.44 25.94 -34.22
CA ALA A 238 9.69 26.83 -35.35
C ALA A 238 10.89 27.74 -35.10
N LYS A 239 11.80 27.83 -36.07
CA LYS A 239 12.94 28.73 -36.00
C LYS A 239 12.42 30.16 -36.09
N ARG A 240 12.72 30.99 -35.11
CA ARG A 240 12.39 32.42 -35.11
C ARG A 240 13.66 33.24 -35.41
N VAL A 241 13.63 33.99 -36.48
CA VAL A 241 14.70 34.91 -36.83
C VAL A 241 14.37 36.27 -36.24
N VAL A 242 15.21 36.77 -35.33
CA VAL A 242 15.09 38.12 -34.79
C VAL A 242 16.38 38.87 -35.16
N GLY A 243 16.30 39.72 -36.18
CA GLY A 243 17.47 40.41 -36.73
C GLY A 243 18.46 39.43 -37.43
N ARG A 244 19.74 39.55 -37.09
CA ARG A 244 20.84 38.69 -37.61
C ARG A 244 21.04 37.40 -36.84
N LYS A 245 20.30 37.16 -35.73
CA LYS A 245 20.44 35.97 -34.89
C LYS A 245 19.26 35.02 -35.04
N MET A 246 19.55 33.75 -35.33
CA MET A 246 18.56 32.67 -35.34
C MET A 246 18.40 32.13 -33.93
N TYR A 247 17.19 32.22 -33.38
CA TYR A 247 16.80 31.62 -32.13
C TYR A 247 15.86 30.45 -32.38
N GLY A 248 16.13 29.32 -31.74
CA GLY A 248 15.32 28.09 -31.91
C GLY A 248 15.98 27.09 -32.87
N GLY A 249 15.43 25.92 -32.96
CA GLY A 249 15.95 24.81 -33.77
C GLY A 249 16.43 23.63 -32.97
N HIS A 250 16.26 23.65 -31.62
CA HIS A 250 16.46 22.45 -30.82
C HIS A 250 15.21 21.57 -30.92
N SER A 251 15.39 20.34 -31.36
CA SER A 251 14.35 19.30 -31.25
C SER A 251 14.22 18.88 -29.80
N THR A 252 13.07 19.13 -29.21
CA THR A 252 12.73 18.65 -27.86
C THR A 252 11.80 17.47 -27.97
N PHE A 253 11.85 16.55 -27.00
CA PHE A 253 10.94 15.42 -26.95
C PHE A 253 9.88 15.65 -25.89
N LEU A 254 8.62 15.38 -26.22
CA LEU A 254 7.53 15.29 -25.25
C LEU A 254 7.51 13.85 -24.71
N PRO A 255 7.86 13.63 -23.44
CA PRO A 255 7.80 12.30 -22.84
C PRO A 255 6.35 11.98 -22.46
N LEU A 256 5.74 11.02 -23.15
CA LEU A 256 4.45 10.45 -22.79
C LEU A 256 4.68 9.14 -22.07
N LYS A 257 4.28 9.05 -20.79
CA LYS A 257 4.36 7.79 -20.03
C LYS A 257 3.41 6.76 -20.64
N VAL A 258 3.87 5.51 -20.81
CA VAL A 258 3.06 4.39 -21.26
C VAL A 258 1.93 4.11 -20.27
N ASN A 259 2.26 4.12 -18.98
CA ASN A 259 1.29 3.98 -17.90
C ASN A 259 0.91 5.36 -17.35
N GLN A 260 -0.03 6.05 -18.02
CA GLN A 260 -0.52 7.38 -17.61
C GLN A 260 -1.44 7.32 -16.40
N ALA A 261 -2.18 6.24 -16.24
CA ALA A 261 -3.17 6.07 -15.19
C ALA A 261 -2.55 5.68 -13.83
N GLY A 262 -1.28 5.26 -13.83
CA GLY A 262 -0.65 4.71 -12.63
C GLY A 262 -1.29 3.38 -12.20
N VAL A 263 -1.13 3.03 -10.93
CA VAL A 263 -1.78 1.85 -10.34
C VAL A 263 -3.21 2.23 -9.93
N ILE A 264 -4.14 2.13 -10.87
CA ILE A 264 -5.56 2.13 -10.54
C ILE A 264 -5.95 0.68 -10.21
N PRO A 265 -6.53 0.39 -9.05
CA PRO A 265 -6.96 -0.95 -8.70
C PRO A 265 -7.88 -1.54 -9.77
N VAL A 266 -7.62 -2.80 -10.14
CA VAL A 266 -8.29 -3.53 -11.22
C VAL A 266 -9.82 -3.55 -11.10
N SER A 267 -10.36 -3.40 -9.88
CA SER A 267 -11.79 -3.32 -9.58
C SER A 267 -12.53 -2.16 -10.27
N TYR A 268 -11.82 -1.18 -10.81
CA TYR A 268 -12.41 -0.01 -11.49
C TYR A 268 -12.44 -0.08 -13.01
N THR A 269 -11.70 -1.01 -13.62
CA THR A 269 -11.69 -1.17 -15.08
C THR A 269 -13.01 -1.70 -15.64
N HIS A 270 -13.87 -2.30 -14.78
CA HIS A 270 -15.18 -2.84 -15.15
C HIS A 270 -16.36 -1.83 -14.99
N LEU A 271 -16.09 -0.60 -14.52
CA LEU A 271 -17.11 0.44 -14.32
C LEU A 271 -17.14 1.50 -15.43
N ARG A 272 -16.61 1.17 -16.61
CA ARG A 272 -16.76 1.96 -17.83
C ARG A 272 -17.77 1.35 -18.77
#